data_4d7062c29d6b877ec643ddfb8ee9a6cd
#
_entry.id   4d7062c29d6b877ec643ddfb8ee9a6cd
#
_cell.length_a   1.000
_cell.length_b   1.000
_cell.length_c   1.000
_cell.angle_alpha   90.00
_cell.angle_beta   90.00
_cell.angle_gamma   90.00
#
_symmetry.space_group_name_H-M   'P 1'
#
loop_
_entity.id
_entity.type
_entity.pdbx_description
1 polymer ?
#
loop_
_entity_poly.entity_id
_entity_poly.type
_entity_poly.pdbx_seq_one_letter_code
_entity_poly.pdbx_strand_id
1 'polypeptide(L)'
;MTRSLVREHLFKLLFRIEFNTPEDMPEQVRLYFEDGIADADEGYKSTGSDVPAEDRQYISDKYEKIHEHLPEIDDKIDKAAKGWSISRIGKVELSVLRLAVYEMLYDEDIPVGVAIDEAVELSKRFGQESSGPFVNGILATLAK
;
A
#
# COMPACT_ATOMS: atom_id res chain seq x y z
N MET A 1 16.03 5.42 6.69
CA MET A 1 15.25 5.20 5.45
C MET A 1 14.20 6.28 5.32
N THR A 2 13.94 6.77 4.11
CA THR A 2 12.94 7.83 3.89
C THR A 2 11.53 7.30 4.08
N ARG A 3 10.59 8.21 4.37
CA ARG A 3 9.17 7.83 4.49
C ARG A 3 8.60 7.32 3.18
N SER A 4 9.02 7.89 2.05
CA SER A 4 8.57 7.44 0.73
C SER A 4 9.04 6.02 0.45
N LEU A 5 10.26 5.66 0.85
CA LEU A 5 10.77 4.31 0.67
C LEU A 5 10.05 3.31 1.59
N VAL A 6 9.75 3.72 2.82
CA VAL A 6 8.95 2.89 3.73
C VAL A 6 7.58 2.59 3.11
N ARG A 7 6.93 3.60 2.52
CA ARG A 7 5.65 3.41 1.85
C ARG A 7 5.75 2.46 0.67
N GLU A 8 6.84 2.54 -0.09
CA GLU A 8 7.05 1.61 -1.20
C GLU A 8 7.08 0.16 -0.70
N HIS A 9 7.79 -0.11 0.38
CA HIS A 9 7.83 -1.46 0.97
C HIS A 9 6.47 -1.89 1.50
N LEU A 10 5.75 -0.99 2.15
CA LEU A 10 4.39 -1.29 2.63
C LEU A 10 3.46 -1.62 1.47
N PHE A 11 3.52 -0.83 0.40
CA PHE A 11 2.75 -1.09 -0.80
C PHE A 11 3.03 -2.49 -1.36
N LYS A 12 4.30 -2.86 -1.46
CA LYS A 12 4.69 -4.17 -1.99
C LYS A 12 4.18 -5.32 -1.12
N LEU A 13 4.19 -5.15 0.20
CA LEU A 13 3.63 -6.14 1.11
C LEU A 13 2.13 -6.26 0.95
N LEU A 14 1.44 -5.12 0.87
CA LEU A 14 -0.02 -5.12 0.68
C LEU A 14 -0.41 -5.73 -0.66
N PHE A 15 0.40 -5.52 -1.68
CA PHE A 15 0.17 -6.11 -3.00
C PHE A 15 0.18 -7.63 -2.93
N ARG A 16 1.01 -8.23 -2.09
CA ARG A 16 1.08 -9.69 -1.92
C ARG A 16 -0.22 -10.30 -1.40
N ILE A 17 -1.04 -9.51 -0.69
CA ILE A 17 -2.34 -9.96 -0.19
C ILE A 17 -3.23 -10.46 -1.33
N GLU A 18 -3.12 -9.83 -2.52
CA GLU A 18 -3.95 -10.16 -3.67
C GLU A 18 -3.63 -11.52 -4.28
N PHE A 19 -2.51 -12.13 -3.90
CA PHE A 19 -2.02 -13.39 -4.47
C PHE A 19 -1.87 -14.49 -3.44
N ASN A 20 -2.20 -14.24 -2.18
CA ASN A 20 -1.99 -15.18 -1.09
C ASN A 20 -3.19 -15.20 -0.16
N THR A 21 -3.37 -16.29 0.59
CA THR A 21 -4.40 -16.36 1.62
C THR A 21 -3.96 -15.61 2.87
N PRO A 22 -4.90 -15.17 3.73
CA PRO A 22 -4.52 -14.55 5.00
C PRO A 22 -3.61 -15.42 5.86
N GLU A 23 -3.78 -16.73 5.81
CA GLU A 23 -2.98 -17.68 6.57
C GLU A 23 -1.53 -17.73 6.08
N ASP A 24 -1.30 -17.47 4.80
CA ASP A 24 0.03 -17.48 4.20
C ASP A 24 0.79 -16.16 4.36
N MET A 25 0.09 -15.09 4.70
CA MET A 25 0.72 -13.77 4.75
C MET A 25 1.86 -13.63 5.77
N PRO A 26 1.81 -14.22 6.97
CA PRO A 26 2.97 -14.12 7.87
C PRO A 26 4.25 -14.64 7.23
N GLU A 27 4.18 -15.74 6.50
CA GLU A 27 5.32 -16.30 5.79
C GLU A 27 5.73 -15.39 4.62
N GLN A 28 4.76 -14.80 3.92
CA GLN A 28 5.04 -13.87 2.83
C GLN A 28 5.76 -12.62 3.31
N VAL A 29 5.42 -12.12 4.48
CA VAL A 29 6.11 -10.96 5.08
C VAL A 29 7.55 -11.34 5.40
N ARG A 30 7.77 -12.51 5.99
CA ARG A 30 9.11 -13.01 6.28
C ARG A 30 9.95 -13.13 5.01
N LEU A 31 9.38 -13.77 3.98
CA LEU A 31 10.06 -13.96 2.70
C LEU A 31 10.37 -12.63 2.01
N TYR A 32 9.49 -11.66 2.14
CA TYR A 32 9.71 -10.35 1.54
C TYR A 32 11.03 -9.74 2.00
N PHE A 33 11.32 -9.81 3.29
CA PHE A 33 12.55 -9.22 3.84
C PHE A 33 13.80 -10.06 3.59
N GLU A 34 13.64 -11.32 3.25
CA GLU A 34 14.77 -12.20 2.96
C GLU A 34 15.13 -12.27 1.48
N ASP A 35 14.12 -12.13 0.61
CA ASP A 35 14.28 -12.29 -0.83
C ASP A 35 14.39 -10.94 -1.53
N GLY A 36 15.57 -10.64 -2.08
CA GLY A 36 15.80 -9.41 -2.80
C GLY A 36 15.81 -9.55 -4.32
N ILE A 37 15.63 -10.77 -4.82
CA ILE A 37 15.86 -11.06 -6.24
C ILE A 37 14.73 -10.53 -7.13
N ALA A 38 13.49 -10.60 -6.65
CA ALA A 38 12.31 -10.29 -7.44
C ALA A 38 12.25 -8.85 -7.96
N ASP A 39 12.84 -7.90 -7.22
CA ASP A 39 12.77 -6.49 -7.58
C ASP A 39 13.93 -6.02 -8.45
N ALA A 40 14.98 -6.82 -8.57
CA ALA A 40 16.20 -6.42 -9.29
C ALA A 40 15.97 -6.23 -10.79
N ASP A 41 15.11 -7.06 -11.37
CA ASP A 41 14.85 -7.04 -12.82
C ASP A 41 13.89 -5.94 -13.24
N GLU A 42 13.19 -5.35 -12.30
CA GLU A 42 12.17 -4.33 -12.58
C GLU A 42 12.74 -2.91 -12.57
N GLY A 43 14.03 -2.78 -12.39
CA GLY A 43 14.66 -1.46 -12.30
C GLY A 43 14.43 -0.74 -10.99
N TYR A 44 13.87 -1.40 -10.01
CA TYR A 44 13.67 -0.83 -8.68
C TYR A 44 14.97 -0.88 -7.90
N LYS A 45 15.28 0.20 -7.20
CA LYS A 45 16.53 0.33 -6.46
C LYS A 45 16.49 -0.27 -5.06
N SER A 46 15.31 -0.63 -4.58
CA SER A 46 15.14 -1.16 -3.24
C SER A 46 14.46 -2.51 -3.24
N THR A 47 15.04 -3.43 -2.49
CA THR A 47 14.47 -4.77 -2.27
C THR A 47 14.20 -4.94 -0.78
N GLY A 48 13.37 -5.92 -0.44
CA GLY A 48 13.07 -6.20 0.96
C GLY A 48 14.31 -6.55 1.78
N SER A 49 15.27 -7.23 1.17
CA SER A 49 16.50 -7.63 1.85
C SER A 49 17.42 -6.44 2.19
N ASP A 50 17.22 -5.30 1.53
CA ASP A 50 18.03 -4.09 1.79
C ASP A 50 17.50 -3.27 2.95
N VAL A 51 16.35 -3.63 3.51
CA VAL A 51 15.74 -2.88 4.61
C VAL A 51 16.52 -3.12 5.91
N PRO A 52 17.00 -2.08 6.60
CA PRO A 52 17.64 -2.24 7.90
C PRO A 52 16.72 -2.91 8.91
N ALA A 53 17.29 -3.65 9.86
CA ALA A 53 16.53 -4.43 10.83
C ALA A 53 15.49 -3.59 11.61
N GLU A 54 15.87 -2.38 12.02
CA GLU A 54 14.96 -1.50 12.77
C GLU A 54 13.77 -1.06 11.93
N ASP A 55 14.02 -0.82 10.62
CA ASP A 55 12.95 -0.42 9.70
C ASP A 55 12.05 -1.60 9.35
N ARG A 56 12.59 -2.82 9.32
CA ARG A 56 11.78 -4.02 9.11
C ARG A 56 10.71 -4.17 10.18
N GLN A 57 11.09 -3.92 11.43
CA GLN A 57 10.14 -4.01 12.54
C GLN A 57 9.03 -2.98 12.39
N TYR A 58 9.39 -1.74 12.07
CA TYR A 58 8.42 -0.67 11.86
C TYR A 58 7.45 -1.02 10.71
N ILE A 59 7.99 -1.48 9.58
CA ILE A 59 7.19 -1.83 8.41
C ILE A 59 6.27 -3.01 8.73
N SER A 60 6.78 -4.04 9.39
CA SER A 60 5.99 -5.21 9.77
C SER A 60 4.85 -4.84 10.71
N ASP A 61 5.12 -4.01 11.70
CA ASP A 61 4.12 -3.58 12.68
C ASP A 61 3.03 -2.75 11.99
N LYS A 62 3.41 -1.83 11.11
CA LYS A 62 2.45 -1.01 10.37
C LYS A 62 1.62 -1.86 9.41
N TYR A 63 2.27 -2.82 8.73
CA TYR A 63 1.55 -3.76 7.87
C TYR A 63 0.48 -4.51 8.66
N GLU A 64 0.82 -5.01 9.86
CA GLU A 64 -0.14 -5.74 10.70
C GLU A 64 -1.33 -4.87 11.08
N LYS A 65 -1.09 -3.61 11.44
CA LYS A 65 -2.17 -2.68 11.77
C LYS A 65 -3.08 -2.43 10.56
N ILE A 66 -2.50 -2.27 9.38
CA ILE A 66 -3.29 -2.09 8.16
C ILE A 66 -4.13 -3.34 7.91
N HIS A 67 -3.54 -4.51 8.06
CA HIS A 67 -4.22 -5.78 7.83
C HIS A 67 -5.41 -5.95 8.79
N GLU A 68 -5.24 -5.56 10.06
CA GLU A 68 -6.31 -5.61 11.05
C GLU A 68 -7.50 -4.73 10.68
N HIS A 69 -7.26 -3.61 9.98
CA HIS A 69 -8.28 -2.66 9.59
C HIS A 69 -8.81 -2.86 8.17
N LEU A 70 -8.36 -3.91 7.47
CA LEU A 70 -8.76 -4.12 6.08
C LEU A 70 -10.28 -4.16 5.85
N PRO A 71 -11.08 -4.82 6.69
CA PRO A 71 -12.53 -4.81 6.45
C PRO A 71 -13.13 -3.40 6.41
N GLU A 72 -12.72 -2.54 7.34
CA GLU A 72 -13.21 -1.16 7.42
C GLU A 72 -12.65 -0.31 6.28
N ILE A 73 -11.36 -0.50 5.98
CA ILE A 73 -10.69 0.21 4.89
C ILE A 73 -11.35 -0.13 3.56
N ASP A 74 -11.55 -1.41 3.28
CA ASP A 74 -12.15 -1.86 2.03
C ASP A 74 -13.59 -1.38 1.89
N ASP A 75 -14.35 -1.34 2.99
CA ASP A 75 -15.71 -0.81 2.97
C ASP A 75 -15.72 0.67 2.57
N LYS A 76 -14.80 1.45 3.12
CA LYS A 76 -14.69 2.87 2.78
C LYS A 76 -14.29 3.09 1.33
N ILE A 77 -13.37 2.28 0.83
CA ILE A 77 -12.96 2.35 -0.58
C ILE A 77 -14.14 2.00 -1.48
N ASP A 78 -14.86 0.94 -1.16
CA ASP A 78 -16.01 0.50 -1.94
C ASP A 78 -17.07 1.60 -2.04
N LYS A 79 -17.38 2.26 -0.93
CA LYS A 79 -18.36 3.35 -0.90
C LYS A 79 -17.88 4.58 -1.66
N ALA A 80 -16.61 4.90 -1.60
CA ALA A 80 -16.06 6.09 -2.27
C ALA A 80 -15.86 5.87 -3.76
N ALA A 81 -15.73 4.64 -4.21
CA ALA A 81 -15.43 4.31 -5.61
C ALA A 81 -16.61 4.44 -6.56
N LYS A 82 -17.79 4.77 -6.09
CA LYS A 82 -19.01 5.10 -6.86
C LYS A 82 -19.15 4.33 -8.18
N GLY A 83 -19.83 3.20 -8.12
CA GLY A 83 -20.06 2.39 -9.31
C GLY A 83 -18.96 1.38 -9.63
N TRP A 84 -17.84 1.42 -8.92
CA TRP A 84 -16.78 0.44 -9.02
C TRP A 84 -16.78 -0.44 -7.77
N SER A 85 -17.07 -1.71 -7.93
CA SER A 85 -16.90 -2.62 -6.80
C SER A 85 -15.40 -2.83 -6.55
N ILE A 86 -15.04 -3.12 -5.30
CA ILE A 86 -13.65 -3.31 -4.94
C ILE A 86 -12.98 -4.43 -5.76
N SER A 87 -13.75 -5.43 -6.16
CA SER A 87 -13.24 -6.54 -6.98
C SER A 87 -12.86 -6.12 -8.40
N ARG A 88 -13.32 -4.95 -8.84
CA ARG A 88 -13.03 -4.42 -10.17
C ARG A 88 -11.87 -3.43 -10.17
N ILE A 89 -11.45 -2.98 -9.01
CA ILE A 89 -10.32 -2.07 -8.88
C ILE A 89 -9.04 -2.88 -9.14
N GLY A 90 -8.13 -2.32 -9.93
CA GLY A 90 -6.86 -2.97 -10.21
C GLY A 90 -6.06 -3.23 -8.94
N LYS A 91 -5.27 -4.28 -8.93
CA LYS A 91 -4.53 -4.70 -7.73
C LYS A 91 -3.52 -3.67 -7.25
N VAL A 92 -2.87 -2.96 -8.17
CA VAL A 92 -1.95 -1.87 -7.83
C VAL A 92 -2.72 -0.74 -7.15
N GLU A 93 -3.80 -0.26 -7.78
CA GLU A 93 -4.60 0.83 -7.27
C GLU A 93 -5.22 0.47 -5.91
N LEU A 94 -5.71 -0.76 -5.77
CA LEU A 94 -6.29 -1.20 -4.50
C LEU A 94 -5.24 -1.20 -3.38
N SER A 95 -4.03 -1.69 -3.66
CA SER A 95 -2.96 -1.73 -2.67
C SER A 95 -2.55 -0.31 -2.24
N VAL A 96 -2.44 0.60 -3.19
CA VAL A 96 -2.15 2.01 -2.91
C VAL A 96 -3.27 2.64 -2.08
N LEU A 97 -4.52 2.38 -2.46
CA LEU A 97 -5.68 2.91 -1.75
C LEU A 97 -5.73 2.41 -0.30
N ARG A 98 -5.49 1.13 -0.09
CA ARG A 98 -5.48 0.55 1.27
C ARG A 98 -4.46 1.23 2.17
N LEU A 99 -3.26 1.44 1.65
CA LEU A 99 -2.21 2.13 2.41
C LEU A 99 -2.61 3.57 2.73
N ALA A 100 -3.05 4.31 1.71
CA ALA A 100 -3.41 5.72 1.88
C ALA A 100 -4.60 5.91 2.81
N VAL A 101 -5.63 5.08 2.70
CA VAL A 101 -6.80 5.17 3.57
C VAL A 101 -6.41 4.90 5.02
N TYR A 102 -5.54 3.91 5.24
CA TYR A 102 -5.03 3.68 6.59
C TYR A 102 -4.33 4.92 7.13
N GLU A 103 -3.45 5.53 6.34
CA GLU A 103 -2.72 6.72 6.78
C GLU A 103 -3.64 7.90 7.04
N MET A 104 -4.66 8.09 6.20
CA MET A 104 -5.61 9.18 6.36
C MET A 104 -6.49 9.06 7.60
N LEU A 105 -6.90 7.85 7.96
CA LEU A 105 -7.91 7.63 8.99
C LEU A 105 -7.33 7.18 10.33
N TYR A 106 -6.19 6.52 10.32
CA TYR A 106 -5.66 5.88 11.53
C TYR A 106 -4.27 6.35 11.94
N ASP A 107 -3.55 7.03 11.07
CA ASP A 107 -2.18 7.49 11.37
C ASP A 107 -2.18 9.01 11.53
N GLU A 108 -2.27 9.46 12.79
CA GLU A 108 -2.34 10.90 13.11
C GLU A 108 -1.05 11.65 12.78
N ASP A 109 0.06 10.95 12.64
CA ASP A 109 1.35 11.58 12.34
C ASP A 109 1.50 11.97 10.87
N ILE A 110 0.57 11.52 10.01
CA ILE A 110 0.63 11.79 8.57
C ILE A 110 -0.50 12.73 8.17
N PRO A 111 -0.16 13.93 7.69
CA PRO A 111 -1.20 14.83 7.15
C PRO A 111 -1.91 14.20 5.97
N VAL A 112 -3.23 14.45 5.87
CA VAL A 112 -4.06 13.87 4.80
C VAL A 112 -3.52 14.20 3.41
N GLY A 113 -3.09 15.44 3.19
CA GLY A 113 -2.52 15.86 1.90
C GLY A 113 -1.27 15.09 1.53
N VAL A 114 -0.43 14.77 2.51
CA VAL A 114 0.78 13.98 2.28
C VAL A 114 0.42 12.55 1.91
N ALA A 115 -0.55 11.95 2.60
CA ALA A 115 -1.01 10.59 2.29
C ALA A 115 -1.53 10.51 0.85
N ILE A 116 -2.32 11.49 0.41
CA ILE A 116 -2.85 11.54 -0.94
C ILE A 116 -1.74 11.70 -1.98
N ASP A 117 -0.84 12.66 -1.78
CA ASP A 117 0.25 12.93 -2.72
C ASP A 117 1.17 11.73 -2.90
N GLU A 118 1.50 11.06 -1.80
CA GLU A 118 2.35 9.87 -1.86
C GLU A 118 1.64 8.71 -2.57
N ALA A 119 0.34 8.57 -2.36
CA ALA A 119 -0.46 7.56 -3.04
C ALA A 119 -0.47 7.79 -4.55
N VAL A 120 -0.64 9.04 -4.97
CA VAL A 120 -0.60 9.40 -6.39
C VAL A 120 0.77 9.07 -6.99
N GLU A 121 1.84 9.39 -6.28
CA GLU A 121 3.19 9.05 -6.74
C GLU A 121 3.41 7.54 -6.89
N LEU A 122 2.98 6.75 -5.93
CA LEU A 122 3.06 5.29 -6.04
C LEU A 122 2.26 4.77 -7.23
N SER A 123 1.07 5.35 -7.46
CA SER A 123 0.22 4.97 -8.58
C SER A 123 0.88 5.26 -9.93
N LYS A 124 1.62 6.37 -10.03
CA LYS A 124 2.35 6.73 -11.25
C LYS A 124 3.52 5.78 -11.48
N ARG A 125 4.17 5.35 -10.42
CA ARG A 125 5.36 4.50 -10.53
C ARG A 125 5.01 3.04 -10.85
N PHE A 126 3.97 2.52 -10.27
CA PHE A 126 3.64 1.10 -10.34
C PHE A 126 2.38 0.78 -11.14
N GLY A 127 1.57 1.77 -11.44
CA GLY A 127 0.33 1.60 -12.17
C GLY A 127 0.42 2.13 -13.60
N GLN A 128 -0.75 2.49 -14.15
CA GLN A 128 -0.90 3.03 -15.49
C GLN A 128 -1.09 4.55 -15.42
N GLU A 129 -1.13 5.22 -16.58
CA GLU A 129 -1.38 6.67 -16.64
C GLU A 129 -2.66 7.09 -15.92
N SER A 130 -3.71 6.28 -16.04
CA SER A 130 -5.00 6.57 -15.43
C SER A 130 -5.05 6.30 -13.94
N SER A 131 -4.06 5.62 -13.38
CA SER A 131 -4.07 5.20 -11.97
C SER A 131 -4.01 6.38 -11.00
N GLY A 132 -3.13 7.36 -11.27
CA GLY A 132 -2.99 8.54 -10.42
C GLY A 132 -4.29 9.32 -10.25
N PRO A 133 -4.91 9.76 -11.36
CA PRO A 133 -6.20 10.46 -11.28
C PRO A 133 -7.30 9.64 -10.61
N PHE A 134 -7.38 8.34 -10.88
CA PHE A 134 -8.36 7.45 -10.26
C PHE A 134 -8.20 7.39 -8.75
N VAL A 135 -6.98 7.14 -8.28
CA VAL A 135 -6.67 7.06 -6.86
C VAL A 135 -6.94 8.41 -6.17
N ASN A 136 -6.48 9.50 -6.79
CA ASN A 136 -6.72 10.84 -6.25
C ASN A 136 -8.21 11.13 -6.08
N GLY A 137 -9.02 10.74 -7.06
CA GLY A 137 -10.47 10.97 -6.99
C GLY A 137 -11.13 10.27 -5.82
N ILE A 138 -10.79 9.01 -5.57
CA ILE A 138 -11.33 8.25 -4.45
C ILE A 138 -10.87 8.85 -3.12
N LEU A 139 -9.57 9.15 -3.00
CA LEU A 139 -9.03 9.69 -1.75
C LEU A 139 -9.57 11.08 -1.44
N ALA A 140 -9.75 11.92 -2.46
CA ALA A 140 -10.34 13.24 -2.28
C ALA A 140 -11.77 13.14 -1.75
N THR A 141 -12.54 12.17 -2.20
CA THR A 141 -13.89 11.90 -1.70
C THR A 141 -13.85 11.53 -0.21
N LEU A 142 -12.90 10.70 0.18
CA LEU A 142 -12.76 10.27 1.58
C LEU A 142 -12.24 11.38 2.50
N ALA A 143 -11.53 12.36 1.95
CA ALA A 143 -10.96 13.47 2.71
C ALA A 143 -11.98 14.54 3.12
N LYS A 144 -13.16 14.49 2.57
CA LYS A 144 -14.23 15.48 2.86
C LYS A 144 -14.92 15.23 4.19
#